data_7ff6780fff3196142741324ed227a95c
#
_entry.id   7ff6780fff3196142741324ed227a95c
#
_cell.length_a   1.000
_cell.length_b   1.000
_cell.length_c   1.000
_cell.angle_alpha   90.00
_cell.angle_beta   90.00
_cell.angle_gamma   90.00
#
_symmetry.space_group_name_H-M   'P 1'
#
loop_
_entity.id
_entity.type
_entity.pdbx_description
1 polymer ?
#
loop_
_entity_poly.entity_id
_entity_poly.type
_entity_poly.pdbx_seq_one_letter_code
_entity_poly.pdbx_strand_id
1 'polypeptide(L)'
;MIDRAGLAEFLRTRREALQPEDVGLPRGSRRRTTGLRREEVASLCNMSTDYYARLERERGPQPSSQMLASMAQGLHLSLDERDHLFRLAGHNPPTRGASGDHISPGMLRVLDRLTDTPAEIVTELGETLRQTPMGVALTGDTTRHTGPARSMGYRWFTDPATRRLYAPEEHPFLTRMYASGLREIVTLRGPGSRAAHLADLLLTRSEEFRQVWADHEIGIRPHDVKHFVHPEVGVLELNCQRLVDPGQAHSLLVYTAVPGSESYEKLKVLSVIGTQRLH
;
A
#
# COMPACT_ATOMS: atom_id res chain seq x y z
N MET A 1 -25.18 9.58 15.35
CA MET A 1 -25.31 11.06 15.26
C MET A 1 -23.89 11.63 15.18
N ILE A 2 -23.62 12.63 14.35
CA ILE A 2 -22.30 13.25 14.22
C ILE A 2 -22.02 14.20 15.40
N ASP A 3 -20.87 14.07 16.02
CA ASP A 3 -20.33 15.04 16.98
C ASP A 3 -19.36 16.00 16.25
N ARG A 4 -19.88 17.15 15.80
CA ARG A 4 -19.12 18.10 14.96
C ARG A 4 -18.00 18.79 15.75
N ALA A 5 -18.24 19.12 17.01
CA ALA A 5 -17.26 19.79 17.86
C ALA A 5 -16.09 18.85 18.18
N GLY A 6 -16.38 17.62 18.63
CA GLY A 6 -15.37 16.61 18.90
C GLY A 6 -14.57 16.24 17.65
N LEU A 7 -15.24 16.12 16.48
CA LEU A 7 -14.58 15.84 15.20
C LEU A 7 -13.60 16.97 14.81
N ALA A 8 -14.04 18.22 14.92
CA ALA A 8 -13.20 19.39 14.58
C ALA A 8 -11.98 19.51 15.49
N GLU A 9 -12.17 19.34 16.80
CA GLU A 9 -11.10 19.36 17.79
C GLU A 9 -10.10 18.23 17.55
N PHE A 10 -10.59 17.02 17.35
CA PHE A 10 -9.74 15.84 17.08
C PHE A 10 -8.88 16.05 15.83
N LEU A 11 -9.49 16.46 14.71
CA LEU A 11 -8.77 16.69 13.44
C LEU A 11 -7.70 17.79 13.61
N ARG A 12 -8.02 18.88 14.29
CA ARG A 12 -7.07 19.97 14.56
C ARG A 12 -5.89 19.47 15.40
N THR A 13 -6.16 18.76 16.50
CA THR A 13 -5.13 18.24 17.40
C THR A 13 -4.18 17.29 16.65
N ARG A 14 -4.72 16.37 15.81
CA ARG A 14 -3.89 15.45 15.04
C ARG A 14 -3.07 16.15 13.98
N ARG A 15 -3.63 17.14 13.28
CA ARG A 15 -2.89 17.96 12.32
C ARG A 15 -1.74 18.74 12.97
N GLU A 16 -1.97 19.29 14.14
CA GLU A 16 -0.97 20.10 14.86
C GLU A 16 0.14 19.24 15.49
N ALA A 17 -0.13 17.99 15.79
CA ALA A 17 0.85 17.05 16.36
C ALA A 17 1.84 16.52 15.31
N LEU A 18 1.47 16.43 14.01
CA LEU A 18 2.31 15.90 12.96
C LEU A 18 3.24 16.97 12.38
N GLN A 19 4.50 16.62 12.18
CA GLN A 19 5.43 17.45 11.42
C GLN A 19 5.42 17.03 9.93
N PRO A 20 5.76 17.91 8.98
CA PRO A 20 5.83 17.55 7.56
C PRO A 20 6.67 16.31 7.29
N GLU A 21 7.80 16.20 7.97
CA GLU A 21 8.72 15.08 7.83
C GLU A 21 8.12 13.74 8.28
N ASP A 22 7.11 13.77 9.16
CA ASP A 22 6.42 12.56 9.64
C ASP A 22 5.51 11.96 8.56
N VAL A 23 5.18 12.74 7.54
CA VAL A 23 4.29 12.38 6.43
C VAL A 23 4.97 12.51 5.06
N GLY A 24 6.31 12.50 5.04
CA GLY A 24 7.09 12.55 3.79
C GLY A 24 7.11 13.91 3.07
N LEU A 25 6.69 14.98 3.74
CA LEU A 25 6.69 16.33 3.16
C LEU A 25 7.97 17.10 3.56
N PRO A 26 8.52 17.94 2.66
CA PRO A 26 9.69 18.76 2.99
C PRO A 26 9.34 19.89 3.97
N ARG A 27 10.22 20.17 4.92
CA ARG A 27 10.08 21.31 5.82
C ARG A 27 10.45 22.59 5.10
N GLY A 28 9.46 23.43 4.80
CA GLY A 28 9.70 24.72 4.16
C GLY A 28 10.49 25.69 5.07
N SER A 29 11.42 26.48 4.50
CA SER A 29 12.36 27.36 5.23
C SER A 29 11.73 28.52 6.02
N ARG A 30 10.46 28.87 5.78
CA ARG A 30 9.73 29.98 6.43
C ARG A 30 8.44 29.53 7.13
N ARG A 31 8.45 28.35 7.75
CA ARG A 31 7.24 27.81 8.40
C ARG A 31 6.97 28.50 9.73
N ARG A 32 5.77 29.13 9.85
CA ARG A 32 5.28 29.74 11.10
C ARG A 32 4.32 28.85 11.88
N THR A 33 3.86 27.76 11.28
CA THR A 33 2.89 26.82 11.87
C THR A 33 3.62 25.67 12.56
N THR A 34 3.26 25.37 13.79
CA THR A 34 3.55 24.10 14.43
C THR A 34 2.64 23.05 13.81
N GLY A 35 3.17 21.94 13.35
CA GLY A 35 2.39 20.87 12.70
C GLY A 35 2.05 21.14 11.23
N LEU A 36 1.17 20.30 10.67
CA LEU A 36 0.76 20.38 9.25
C LEU A 36 -0.16 21.57 8.98
N ARG A 37 -0.07 22.13 7.78
CA ARG A 37 -1.03 23.09 7.27
C ARG A 37 -2.30 22.38 6.79
N ARG A 38 -3.45 23.07 6.75
CA ARG A 38 -4.71 22.51 6.22
C ARG A 38 -4.60 22.06 4.78
N GLU A 39 -3.86 22.79 3.96
CA GLU A 39 -3.57 22.45 2.56
C GLU A 39 -2.75 21.16 2.43
N GLU A 40 -1.79 20.94 3.33
CA GLU A 40 -0.97 19.73 3.37
C GLU A 40 -1.82 18.51 3.73
N VAL A 41 -2.66 18.63 4.79
CA VAL A 41 -3.59 17.55 5.16
C VAL A 41 -4.60 17.26 4.06
N ALA A 42 -5.15 18.29 3.42
CA ALA A 42 -6.10 18.12 2.33
C ALA A 42 -5.48 17.35 1.16
N SER A 43 -4.22 17.66 0.81
CA SER A 43 -3.46 16.94 -0.21
C SER A 43 -3.21 15.49 0.20
N LEU A 44 -2.74 15.23 1.43
CA LEU A 44 -2.49 13.87 1.96
C LEU A 44 -3.76 13.01 1.99
N CYS A 45 -4.92 13.64 2.21
CA CYS A 45 -6.21 12.97 2.29
C CYS A 45 -6.99 12.97 0.96
N ASN A 46 -6.38 13.46 -0.11
CA ASN A 46 -7.00 13.58 -1.45
C ASN A 46 -8.37 14.29 -1.43
N MET A 47 -8.43 15.46 -0.76
CA MET A 47 -9.63 16.28 -0.66
C MET A 47 -9.31 17.77 -0.85
N SER A 48 -10.34 18.62 -1.04
CA SER A 48 -10.12 20.05 -1.16
C SER A 48 -9.79 20.68 0.20
N THR A 49 -8.91 21.70 0.18
CA THR A 49 -8.53 22.47 1.38
C THR A 49 -9.74 23.15 2.02
N ASP A 50 -10.69 23.62 1.21
CA ASP A 50 -11.92 24.25 1.71
C ASP A 50 -12.80 23.23 2.47
N TYR A 51 -12.93 22.00 1.94
CA TYR A 51 -13.68 20.96 2.61
C TYR A 51 -13.05 20.60 3.96
N TYR A 52 -11.74 20.38 4.03
CA TYR A 52 -11.04 20.09 5.28
C TYR A 52 -11.17 21.26 6.29
N ALA A 53 -11.01 22.49 5.82
CA ALA A 53 -11.16 23.67 6.64
C ALA A 53 -12.59 23.85 7.20
N ARG A 54 -13.63 23.44 6.46
CA ARG A 54 -15.01 23.42 6.96
C ARG A 54 -15.20 22.40 8.06
N LEU A 55 -14.59 21.21 7.96
CA LEU A 55 -14.65 20.20 9.02
C LEU A 55 -14.03 20.73 10.34
N GLU A 56 -12.85 21.36 10.27
CA GLU A 56 -12.21 21.96 11.46
C GLU A 56 -12.98 23.17 12.03
N ARG A 57 -13.93 23.72 11.28
CA ARG A 57 -14.83 24.81 11.73
C ARG A 57 -16.23 24.32 12.11
N GLU A 58 -16.39 23.02 12.32
CA GLU A 58 -17.67 22.38 12.68
C GLU A 58 -18.76 22.55 11.61
N ARG A 59 -18.37 22.85 10.37
CA ARG A 59 -19.26 23.13 9.24
C ARG A 59 -19.15 22.07 8.16
N GLY A 60 -20.13 22.00 7.30
CA GLY A 60 -20.12 21.10 6.15
C GLY A 60 -20.96 19.83 6.34
N PRO A 61 -21.09 19.01 5.29
CA PRO A 61 -21.78 17.74 5.35
C PRO A 61 -21.05 16.73 6.20
N GLN A 62 -21.74 15.67 6.62
CA GLN A 62 -21.12 14.53 7.28
C GLN A 62 -20.12 13.87 6.31
N PRO A 63 -18.85 13.63 6.73
CA PRO A 63 -17.87 12.93 5.90
C PRO A 63 -18.33 11.50 5.59
N SER A 64 -18.09 11.03 4.37
CA SER A 64 -18.32 9.62 4.02
C SER A 64 -17.28 8.72 4.70
N SER A 65 -17.60 7.41 4.83
CA SER A 65 -16.65 6.42 5.36
C SER A 65 -15.33 6.38 4.58
N GLN A 66 -15.38 6.58 3.26
CA GLN A 66 -14.18 6.66 2.42
C GLN A 66 -13.31 7.89 2.75
N MET A 67 -13.95 9.05 2.98
CA MET A 67 -13.22 10.26 3.39
C MET A 67 -12.59 10.11 4.76
N LEU A 68 -13.29 9.46 5.71
CA LEU A 68 -12.75 9.17 7.05
C LEU A 68 -11.56 8.22 6.96
N ALA A 69 -11.62 7.20 6.10
CA ALA A 69 -10.49 6.31 5.87
C ALA A 69 -9.28 7.06 5.29
N SER A 70 -9.49 7.95 4.30
CA SER A 70 -8.43 8.80 3.74
C SER A 70 -7.83 9.74 4.80
N MET A 71 -8.65 10.35 5.66
CA MET A 71 -8.17 11.17 6.78
C MET A 71 -7.37 10.36 7.80
N ALA A 72 -7.83 9.15 8.12
CA ALA A 72 -7.11 8.27 9.04
C ALA A 72 -5.70 7.90 8.51
N GLN A 73 -5.58 7.68 7.21
CA GLN A 73 -4.28 7.42 6.57
C GLN A 73 -3.42 8.68 6.49
N GLY A 74 -3.96 9.78 5.97
CA GLY A 74 -3.22 11.02 5.77
C GLY A 74 -2.74 11.65 7.08
N LEU A 75 -3.47 11.45 8.18
CA LEU A 75 -3.09 11.91 9.52
C LEU A 75 -2.36 10.84 10.33
N HIS A 76 -1.95 9.73 9.74
CA HIS A 76 -1.23 8.63 10.38
C HIS A 76 -1.88 8.15 11.70
N LEU A 77 -3.22 8.01 11.70
CA LEU A 77 -3.95 7.58 12.89
C LEU A 77 -3.72 6.09 13.18
N SER A 78 -3.59 5.74 14.45
CA SER A 78 -3.66 4.36 14.90
C SER A 78 -5.06 3.77 14.67
N LEU A 79 -5.23 2.45 14.83
CA LEU A 79 -6.55 1.82 14.71
C LEU A 79 -7.55 2.38 15.72
N ASP A 80 -7.12 2.66 16.95
CA ASP A 80 -7.98 3.24 17.97
C ASP A 80 -8.41 4.66 17.63
N GLU A 81 -7.49 5.47 17.13
CA GLU A 81 -7.73 6.83 16.68
C GLU A 81 -8.62 6.87 15.42
N ARG A 82 -8.41 5.95 14.46
CA ARG A 82 -9.29 5.77 13.31
C ARG A 82 -10.71 5.45 13.76
N ASP A 83 -10.86 4.47 14.64
CA ASP A 83 -12.17 4.05 15.15
C ASP A 83 -12.87 5.18 15.92
N HIS A 84 -12.10 5.99 16.65
CA HIS A 84 -12.60 7.19 17.32
C HIS A 84 -13.07 8.25 16.31
N LEU A 85 -12.29 8.53 15.26
CA LEU A 85 -12.65 9.42 14.16
C LEU A 85 -14.00 9.02 13.52
N PHE A 86 -14.17 7.71 13.23
CA PHE A 86 -15.41 7.19 12.67
C PHE A 86 -16.60 7.43 13.59
N ARG A 87 -16.47 7.17 14.90
CA ARG A 87 -17.54 7.38 15.90
C ARG A 87 -17.91 8.86 16.00
N LEU A 88 -16.93 9.78 16.08
CA LEU A 88 -17.17 11.22 16.09
C LEU A 88 -17.95 11.67 14.85
N ALA A 89 -17.64 11.11 13.69
CA ALA A 89 -18.34 11.39 12.45
C ALA A 89 -19.73 10.72 12.35
N GLY A 90 -20.14 9.91 13.33
CA GLY A 90 -21.43 9.24 13.36
C GLY A 90 -21.50 7.98 12.51
N HIS A 91 -20.37 7.35 12.22
CA HIS A 91 -20.25 6.08 11.49
C HIS A 91 -19.78 4.96 12.42
N ASN A 92 -20.16 3.73 12.09
CA ASN A 92 -19.55 2.55 12.70
C ASN A 92 -18.13 2.38 12.15
N PRO A 93 -17.11 2.16 13.01
CA PRO A 93 -15.77 1.86 12.56
C PRO A 93 -15.75 0.60 11.69
N PRO A 94 -14.85 0.55 10.68
CA PRO A 94 -14.62 -0.68 9.95
C PRO A 94 -14.18 -1.80 10.88
N THR A 95 -14.60 -3.04 10.57
CA THR A 95 -14.20 -4.22 11.35
C THR A 95 -12.68 -4.31 11.38
N ARG A 96 -12.11 -4.51 12.55
CA ARG A 96 -10.67 -4.79 12.70
C ARG A 96 -10.39 -6.20 12.19
N GLY A 97 -9.66 -6.30 11.11
CA GLY A 97 -9.30 -7.59 10.51
C GLY A 97 -7.91 -7.53 9.88
N ALA A 98 -7.27 -8.68 9.78
CA ALA A 98 -5.93 -8.82 9.23
C ALA A 98 -5.77 -8.42 7.76
N SER A 99 -6.85 -8.12 7.06
CA SER A 99 -6.88 -7.69 5.64
C SER A 99 -7.48 -6.31 5.42
N GLY A 100 -7.45 -5.44 6.44
CA GLY A 100 -7.92 -4.05 6.30
C GLY A 100 -6.94 -3.21 5.49
N ASP A 101 -7.44 -2.15 4.84
CA ASP A 101 -6.59 -1.22 4.05
C ASP A 101 -5.87 -0.18 4.93
N HIS A 102 -6.11 -0.18 6.25
CA HIS A 102 -5.50 0.78 7.17
C HIS A 102 -4.07 0.38 7.53
N ILE A 103 -3.10 1.15 7.07
CA ILE A 103 -1.68 0.94 7.36
C ILE A 103 -1.35 1.54 8.74
N SER A 104 -0.53 0.83 9.53
CA SER A 104 -0.08 1.36 10.81
C SER A 104 0.79 2.61 10.67
N PRO A 105 0.68 3.59 11.59
CA PRO A 105 1.49 4.82 11.53
C PRO A 105 2.99 4.56 11.51
N GLY A 106 3.44 3.52 12.22
CA GLY A 106 4.85 3.13 12.25
C GLY A 106 5.35 2.71 10.87
N MET A 107 4.57 1.88 10.16
CA MET A 107 4.92 1.41 8.82
C MET A 107 4.89 2.56 7.80
N LEU A 108 3.91 3.48 7.90
CA LEU A 108 3.86 4.69 7.07
C LEU A 108 5.10 5.56 7.28
N ARG A 109 5.48 5.84 8.54
CA ARG A 109 6.68 6.63 8.84
C ARG A 109 7.96 6.00 8.28
N VAL A 110 8.09 4.68 8.28
CA VAL A 110 9.22 4.00 7.65
C VAL A 110 9.17 4.19 6.14
N LEU A 111 8.02 3.94 5.50
CA LEU A 111 7.87 4.11 4.05
C LEU A 111 8.18 5.55 3.60
N ASP A 112 7.68 6.55 4.31
CA ASP A 112 7.86 7.98 3.96
C ASP A 112 9.33 8.45 4.10
N ARG A 113 10.19 7.68 4.79
CA ARG A 113 11.65 7.92 4.83
C ARG A 113 12.41 7.28 3.67
N LEU A 114 11.80 6.39 2.92
CA LEU A 114 12.41 5.70 1.76
C LEU A 114 12.21 6.54 0.48
N THR A 115 12.79 7.75 0.44
CA THR A 115 12.54 8.71 -0.65
C THR A 115 13.23 8.33 -1.96
N ASP A 116 14.34 7.60 -1.89
CA ASP A 116 15.21 7.19 -3.01
C ASP A 116 15.26 5.66 -3.22
N THR A 117 14.39 4.94 -2.54
CA THR A 117 14.39 3.47 -2.52
C THR A 117 13.03 2.93 -2.97
N PRO A 118 12.98 1.99 -3.94
CA PRO A 118 11.74 1.32 -4.30
C PRO A 118 11.19 0.53 -3.12
N ALA A 119 9.97 0.84 -2.73
CA ALA A 119 9.30 0.12 -1.66
C ALA A 119 7.78 0.18 -1.81
N GLU A 120 7.09 -0.81 -1.23
CA GLU A 120 5.64 -0.87 -1.20
C GLU A 120 5.13 -1.56 0.05
N ILE A 121 3.95 -1.14 0.50
CA ILE A 121 3.20 -1.83 1.56
C ILE A 121 2.11 -2.66 0.91
N VAL A 122 2.10 -3.95 1.23
CA VAL A 122 1.15 -4.93 0.68
C VAL A 122 0.37 -5.64 1.78
N THR A 123 -0.86 -6.07 1.45
CA THR A 123 -1.63 -6.98 2.30
C THR A 123 -1.10 -8.41 2.19
N GLU A 124 -1.61 -9.32 3.03
CA GLU A 124 -1.32 -10.75 2.90
C GLU A 124 -1.75 -11.35 1.55
N LEU A 125 -2.73 -10.75 0.87
CA LEU A 125 -3.18 -11.16 -0.47
C LEU A 125 -2.35 -10.54 -1.61
N GLY A 126 -1.26 -9.83 -1.30
CA GLY A 126 -0.44 -9.14 -2.31
C GLY A 126 -1.14 -7.95 -2.95
N GLU A 127 -2.05 -7.31 -2.24
CA GLU A 127 -2.68 -6.07 -2.68
C GLU A 127 -1.82 -4.88 -2.25
N THR A 128 -1.36 -4.09 -3.20
CA THR A 128 -0.55 -2.91 -2.89
C THR A 128 -1.42 -1.80 -2.29
N LEU A 129 -1.08 -1.38 -1.08
CA LEU A 129 -1.76 -0.30 -0.36
C LEU A 129 -1.08 1.06 -0.60
N ARG A 130 0.24 1.07 -0.65
CA ARG A 130 1.04 2.27 -0.88
C ARG A 130 2.40 1.92 -1.50
N GLN A 131 2.92 2.83 -2.32
CA GLN A 131 4.24 2.71 -2.94
C GLN A 131 5.04 3.99 -2.70
N THR A 132 6.36 3.87 -2.64
CA THR A 132 7.25 5.04 -2.80
C THR A 132 7.25 5.50 -4.26
N PRO A 133 7.62 6.75 -4.58
CA PRO A 133 7.80 7.19 -5.97
C PRO A 133 8.72 6.27 -6.76
N MET A 134 9.80 5.78 -6.15
CA MET A 134 10.71 4.81 -6.75
C MET A 134 10.05 3.43 -6.95
N GLY A 135 9.15 3.01 -6.06
CA GLY A 135 8.33 1.81 -6.23
C GLY A 135 7.44 1.92 -7.46
N VAL A 136 6.77 3.07 -7.63
CA VAL A 136 5.97 3.36 -8.82
C VAL A 136 6.85 3.38 -10.09
N ALA A 137 8.04 3.96 -10.02
CA ALA A 137 8.96 3.96 -11.15
C ALA A 137 9.39 2.54 -11.53
N LEU A 138 9.62 1.64 -10.56
CA LEU A 138 10.08 0.28 -10.79
C LEU A 138 8.98 -0.64 -11.36
N THR A 139 7.77 -0.61 -10.78
CA THR A 139 6.71 -1.60 -11.07
C THR A 139 5.44 -1.02 -11.68
N GLY A 140 5.39 0.31 -11.87
CA GLY A 140 4.16 1.04 -12.21
C GLY A 140 3.28 1.28 -10.97
N ASP A 141 2.27 2.14 -11.12
CA ASP A 141 1.31 2.43 -10.06
C ASP A 141 0.31 1.29 -9.88
N THR A 142 0.64 0.35 -9.00
CA THR A 142 -0.19 -0.82 -8.70
C THR A 142 -1.35 -0.52 -7.74
N THR A 143 -1.38 0.68 -7.13
CA THR A 143 -2.48 1.11 -6.25
C THR A 143 -3.78 1.43 -7.01
N ARG A 144 -3.70 1.61 -8.33
CA ARG A 144 -4.85 1.92 -9.20
C ARG A 144 -5.76 0.73 -9.48
N HIS A 145 -5.30 -0.50 -9.19
CA HIS A 145 -6.12 -1.68 -9.41
C HIS A 145 -7.29 -1.74 -8.42
N THR A 146 -8.43 -2.27 -8.88
CA THR A 146 -9.67 -2.39 -8.11
C THR A 146 -10.17 -3.83 -8.08
N GLY A 147 -11.03 -4.14 -7.12
CA GLY A 147 -11.62 -5.47 -6.98
C GLY A 147 -10.55 -6.57 -6.83
N PRO A 148 -10.76 -7.76 -7.42
CA PRO A 148 -9.80 -8.87 -7.36
C PRO A 148 -8.43 -8.54 -7.95
N ALA A 149 -8.39 -7.65 -8.95
CA ALA A 149 -7.15 -7.22 -9.61
C ALA A 149 -6.20 -6.43 -8.68
N ARG A 150 -6.62 -6.02 -7.50
CA ARG A 150 -5.71 -5.47 -6.47
C ARG A 150 -4.62 -6.47 -6.10
N SER A 151 -4.97 -7.78 -6.03
CA SER A 151 -4.01 -8.84 -5.73
C SER A 151 -3.05 -9.09 -6.89
N MET A 152 -1.75 -9.04 -6.60
CA MET A 152 -0.69 -9.39 -7.56
C MET A 152 -0.82 -10.85 -8.02
N GLY A 153 -1.12 -11.77 -7.09
CA GLY A 153 -1.34 -13.17 -7.41
C GLY A 153 -2.55 -13.39 -8.34
N TYR A 154 -3.62 -12.61 -8.17
CA TYR A 154 -4.77 -12.67 -9.08
C TYR A 154 -4.38 -12.20 -10.49
N ARG A 155 -3.71 -11.04 -10.61
CA ARG A 155 -3.24 -10.54 -11.91
C ARG A 155 -2.26 -11.49 -12.58
N TRP A 156 -1.41 -12.17 -11.80
CA TRP A 156 -0.47 -13.16 -12.32
C TRP A 156 -1.16 -14.22 -13.20
N PHE A 157 -2.32 -14.71 -12.78
CA PHE A 157 -3.08 -15.74 -13.48
C PHE A 157 -4.11 -15.22 -14.49
N THR A 158 -4.43 -13.93 -14.46
CA THR A 158 -5.52 -13.38 -15.29
C THR A 158 -5.09 -12.27 -16.25
N ASP A 159 -3.89 -11.70 -16.06
CA ASP A 159 -3.35 -10.64 -16.90
C ASP A 159 -1.91 -10.94 -17.33
N PRO A 160 -1.69 -11.37 -18.60
CA PRO A 160 -0.35 -11.67 -19.11
C PRO A 160 0.63 -10.48 -19.04
N ALA A 161 0.14 -9.24 -18.99
CA ALA A 161 1.00 -8.06 -18.88
C ALA A 161 1.74 -8.03 -17.53
N THR A 162 1.13 -8.56 -16.47
CA THR A 162 1.72 -8.64 -15.14
C THR A 162 3.03 -9.46 -15.12
N ARG A 163 3.11 -10.50 -15.94
CA ARG A 163 4.28 -11.38 -16.02
C ARG A 163 5.50 -10.72 -16.66
N ARG A 164 5.30 -9.69 -17.49
CA ARG A 164 6.40 -8.97 -18.15
C ARG A 164 7.34 -8.27 -17.14
N LEU A 165 6.89 -8.10 -15.92
CA LEU A 165 7.69 -7.54 -14.84
C LEU A 165 8.82 -8.46 -14.38
N TYR A 166 8.74 -9.77 -14.70
CA TYR A 166 9.69 -10.80 -14.26
C TYR A 166 10.28 -11.56 -15.45
N ALA A 167 11.50 -12.04 -15.28
CA ALA A 167 12.15 -12.86 -16.28
C ALA A 167 11.35 -14.17 -16.53
N PRO A 168 11.20 -14.62 -17.79
CA PRO A 168 10.41 -15.81 -18.12
C PRO A 168 10.86 -17.07 -17.37
N GLU A 169 12.14 -17.18 -17.04
CA GLU A 169 12.73 -18.31 -16.31
C GLU A 169 12.18 -18.42 -14.89
N GLU A 170 11.72 -17.31 -14.30
CA GLU A 170 11.14 -17.28 -12.95
C GLU A 170 9.63 -17.61 -12.95
N HIS A 171 8.97 -17.57 -14.10
CA HIS A 171 7.51 -17.75 -14.17
C HIS A 171 7.02 -19.07 -13.55
N PRO A 172 7.64 -20.25 -13.80
CA PRO A 172 7.18 -21.49 -13.19
C PRO A 172 7.26 -21.46 -11.64
N PHE A 173 8.32 -20.85 -11.10
CA PHE A 173 8.47 -20.69 -9.66
C PHE A 173 7.43 -19.74 -9.09
N LEU A 174 7.25 -18.57 -9.70
CA LEU A 174 6.30 -17.54 -9.24
C LEU A 174 4.84 -18.04 -9.31
N THR A 175 4.49 -18.79 -10.35
CA THR A 175 3.17 -19.44 -10.49
C THR A 175 2.87 -20.33 -9.30
N ARG A 176 3.79 -21.22 -8.92
CA ARG A 176 3.63 -22.11 -7.76
C ARG A 176 3.63 -21.32 -6.45
N MET A 177 4.50 -20.33 -6.32
CA MET A 177 4.61 -19.48 -5.12
C MET A 177 3.29 -18.72 -4.84
N TYR A 178 2.68 -18.12 -5.86
CA TYR A 178 1.40 -17.41 -5.67
C TYR A 178 0.26 -18.35 -5.32
N ALA A 179 0.19 -19.52 -5.93
CA ALA A 179 -0.83 -20.53 -5.60
C ALA A 179 -0.64 -21.06 -4.17
N SER A 180 0.59 -21.44 -3.80
CA SER A 180 0.95 -21.90 -2.45
C SER A 180 0.62 -20.86 -1.38
N GLY A 181 1.03 -19.60 -1.59
CA GLY A 181 0.76 -18.51 -0.65
C GLY A 181 -0.73 -18.25 -0.45
N LEU A 182 -1.53 -18.24 -1.54
CA LEU A 182 -2.98 -18.08 -1.43
C LEU A 182 -3.61 -19.24 -0.67
N ARG A 183 -3.17 -20.48 -0.88
CA ARG A 183 -3.66 -21.67 -0.14
C ARG A 183 -3.40 -21.54 1.35
N GLU A 184 -2.21 -21.13 1.75
CA GLU A 184 -1.88 -20.90 3.16
C GLU A 184 -2.84 -19.88 3.80
N ILE A 185 -3.12 -18.76 3.09
CA ILE A 185 -4.03 -17.73 3.59
C ILE A 185 -5.47 -18.25 3.67
N VAL A 186 -5.94 -19.01 2.66
CA VAL A 186 -7.27 -19.65 2.71
C VAL A 186 -7.40 -20.56 3.91
N THR A 187 -6.38 -21.38 4.17
CA THR A 187 -6.35 -22.28 5.34
C THR A 187 -6.37 -21.50 6.65
N LEU A 188 -5.61 -20.41 6.73
CA LEU A 188 -5.51 -19.57 7.93
C LEU A 188 -6.79 -18.77 8.20
N ARG A 189 -7.46 -18.26 7.15
CA ARG A 189 -8.60 -17.35 7.26
C ARG A 189 -9.95 -18.02 7.13
N GLY A 190 -9.98 -19.27 6.64
CA GLY A 190 -11.18 -20.10 6.49
C GLY A 190 -11.98 -19.82 5.21
N PRO A 191 -13.04 -20.63 4.99
CA PRO A 191 -13.77 -20.68 3.71
C PRO A 191 -14.61 -19.44 3.39
N GLY A 192 -14.97 -18.62 4.37
CA GLY A 192 -15.72 -17.36 4.17
C GLY A 192 -14.84 -16.13 3.95
N SER A 193 -13.52 -16.31 3.80
CA SER A 193 -12.57 -15.21 3.70
C SER A 193 -12.47 -14.63 2.28
N ARG A 194 -11.92 -13.41 2.19
CA ARG A 194 -11.54 -12.81 0.90
C ARG A 194 -10.55 -13.69 0.14
N ALA A 195 -9.66 -14.39 0.85
CA ALA A 195 -8.71 -15.32 0.24
C ALA A 195 -9.43 -16.50 -0.44
N ALA A 196 -10.42 -17.10 0.23
CA ALA A 196 -11.23 -18.19 -0.34
C ALA A 196 -11.99 -17.70 -1.58
N HIS A 197 -12.64 -16.53 -1.49
CA HIS A 197 -13.33 -15.95 -2.66
C HIS A 197 -12.36 -15.70 -3.84
N LEU A 198 -11.15 -15.23 -3.56
CA LEU A 198 -10.13 -15.01 -4.58
C LEU A 198 -9.69 -16.33 -5.24
N ALA A 199 -9.52 -17.39 -4.45
CA ALA A 199 -9.22 -18.74 -4.95
C ALA A 199 -10.35 -19.28 -5.85
N ASP A 200 -11.61 -19.13 -5.46
CA ASP A 200 -12.78 -19.55 -6.24
C ASP A 200 -12.84 -18.83 -7.59
N LEU A 201 -12.57 -17.51 -7.60
CA LEU A 201 -12.48 -16.75 -8.84
C LEU A 201 -11.37 -17.26 -9.76
N LEU A 202 -10.20 -17.56 -9.21
CA LEU A 202 -9.06 -18.08 -9.99
C LEU A 202 -9.31 -19.50 -10.50
N LEU A 203 -9.93 -20.37 -9.71
CA LEU A 203 -10.35 -21.71 -10.12
C LEU A 203 -11.32 -21.66 -11.31
N THR A 204 -12.16 -20.62 -11.38
CA THR A 204 -13.10 -20.43 -12.48
C THR A 204 -12.42 -19.85 -13.74
N ARG A 205 -11.43 -18.97 -13.58
CA ARG A 205 -10.91 -18.11 -14.65
C ARG A 205 -9.58 -18.55 -15.25
N SER A 206 -8.79 -19.38 -14.55
CA SER A 206 -7.45 -19.78 -14.99
C SER A 206 -7.25 -21.29 -14.95
N GLU A 207 -7.03 -21.89 -16.11
CA GLU A 207 -6.67 -23.30 -16.23
C GLU A 207 -5.33 -23.59 -15.53
N GLU A 208 -4.32 -22.73 -15.76
CA GLU A 208 -3.02 -22.85 -15.12
C GLU A 208 -3.14 -22.81 -13.59
N PHE A 209 -4.01 -21.92 -13.04
CA PHE A 209 -4.24 -21.91 -11.60
C PHE A 209 -4.87 -23.23 -11.11
N ARG A 210 -5.86 -23.79 -11.83
CA ARG A 210 -6.47 -25.09 -11.48
C ARG A 210 -5.43 -26.19 -11.36
N GLN A 211 -4.51 -26.24 -12.33
CA GLN A 211 -3.44 -27.27 -12.36
C GLN A 211 -2.54 -27.15 -11.13
N VAL A 212 -1.90 -25.98 -10.89
CA VAL A 212 -1.01 -25.80 -9.74
C VAL A 212 -1.74 -25.83 -8.39
N TRP A 213 -3.03 -25.48 -8.39
CA TRP A 213 -3.85 -25.63 -7.18
C TRP A 213 -4.12 -27.11 -6.86
N ALA A 214 -4.28 -27.97 -7.82
CA ALA A 214 -4.47 -29.41 -7.62
C ALA A 214 -3.24 -30.10 -7.02
N ASP A 215 -2.03 -29.56 -7.22
CA ASP A 215 -0.78 -30.12 -6.67
C ASP A 215 -0.67 -29.96 -5.14
N HIS A 216 -1.53 -29.17 -4.50
CA HIS A 216 -1.57 -28.96 -3.06
C HIS A 216 -0.24 -28.50 -2.44
N GLU A 217 0.63 -27.83 -3.20
CA GLU A 217 1.90 -27.33 -2.71
C GLU A 217 1.69 -26.22 -1.66
N ILE A 218 2.50 -26.25 -0.58
CA ILE A 218 2.55 -25.27 0.51
C ILE A 218 4.01 -24.96 0.84
N GLY A 219 4.25 -23.84 1.54
CA GLY A 219 5.59 -23.50 2.05
C GLY A 219 6.54 -22.96 0.99
N ILE A 220 6.08 -22.67 -0.22
CA ILE A 220 6.92 -22.02 -1.24
C ILE A 220 7.11 -20.56 -0.86
N ARG A 221 8.33 -20.20 -0.48
CA ARG A 221 8.68 -18.84 -0.04
C ARG A 221 9.25 -18.03 -1.20
N PRO A 222 8.94 -16.72 -1.27
CA PRO A 222 9.59 -15.85 -2.24
C PRO A 222 11.11 -15.85 -2.02
N HIS A 223 11.86 -15.79 -3.11
CA HIS A 223 13.29 -15.56 -3.04
C HIS A 223 13.60 -14.17 -2.49
N ASP A 224 14.71 -14.05 -1.75
CA ASP A 224 15.19 -12.75 -1.26
C ASP A 224 15.68 -11.85 -2.40
N VAL A 225 16.18 -12.44 -3.46
CA VAL A 225 16.58 -11.74 -4.70
C VAL A 225 15.46 -11.81 -5.72
N LYS A 226 15.15 -10.66 -6.34
CA LYS A 226 14.14 -10.49 -7.40
C LYS A 226 14.80 -10.00 -8.67
N HIS A 227 14.42 -10.59 -9.81
CA HIS A 227 14.85 -10.14 -11.13
C HIS A 227 13.69 -9.44 -11.83
N PHE A 228 13.68 -8.11 -11.73
CA PHE A 228 12.70 -7.29 -12.44
C PHE A 228 13.14 -7.01 -13.87
N VAL A 229 12.20 -7.06 -14.81
CA VAL A 229 12.42 -6.66 -16.20
C VAL A 229 11.75 -5.30 -16.40
N HIS A 230 12.55 -4.24 -16.47
CA HIS A 230 12.03 -2.88 -16.66
C HIS A 230 12.22 -2.43 -18.13
N PRO A 231 11.22 -1.81 -18.76
CA PRO A 231 11.27 -1.47 -20.19
C PRO A 231 12.38 -0.49 -20.56
N GLU A 232 12.81 0.38 -19.64
CA GLU A 232 13.79 1.44 -19.93
C GLU A 232 15.21 1.09 -19.48
N VAL A 233 15.35 0.39 -18.35
CA VAL A 233 16.67 0.06 -17.79
C VAL A 233 17.04 -1.42 -17.89
N GLY A 234 16.15 -2.24 -18.45
CA GLY A 234 16.37 -3.68 -18.61
C GLY A 234 16.24 -4.47 -17.32
N VAL A 235 17.00 -5.54 -17.17
CA VAL A 235 16.94 -6.42 -16.01
C VAL A 235 17.62 -5.76 -14.80
N LEU A 236 16.91 -5.80 -13.65
CA LEU A 236 17.45 -5.39 -12.34
C LEU A 236 17.40 -6.58 -11.38
N GLU A 237 18.53 -6.89 -10.79
CA GLU A 237 18.64 -7.83 -9.67
C GLU A 237 18.58 -7.05 -8.36
N LEU A 238 17.52 -7.25 -7.58
CA LEU A 238 17.27 -6.48 -6.35
C LEU A 238 17.02 -7.42 -5.17
N ASN A 239 17.64 -7.11 -4.04
CA ASN A 239 17.31 -7.74 -2.77
C ASN A 239 15.97 -7.21 -2.27
N CYS A 240 15.07 -8.11 -1.92
CA CYS A 240 13.76 -7.78 -1.35
C CYS A 240 13.76 -8.05 0.16
N GLN A 241 13.85 -6.99 0.95
CA GLN A 241 13.67 -7.10 2.39
C GLN A 241 12.19 -6.99 2.74
N ARG A 242 11.64 -8.01 3.42
CA ARG A 242 10.27 -8.02 3.90
C ARG A 242 10.20 -7.72 5.39
N LEU A 243 9.49 -6.66 5.76
CA LEU A 243 9.20 -6.26 7.14
C LEU A 243 7.70 -6.46 7.39
N VAL A 244 7.34 -7.28 8.37
CA VAL A 244 5.94 -7.65 8.64
C VAL A 244 5.40 -6.85 9.81
N ASP A 245 4.21 -6.24 9.64
CA ASP A 245 3.42 -5.71 10.75
C ASP A 245 2.54 -6.83 11.33
N PRO A 246 2.86 -7.34 12.52
CA PRO A 246 2.12 -8.47 13.09
C PRO A 246 0.68 -8.10 13.47
N GLY A 247 0.39 -6.81 13.67
CA GLY A 247 -0.94 -6.32 14.08
C GLY A 247 -1.96 -6.28 12.96
N GLN A 248 -1.52 -6.21 11.70
CA GLN A 248 -2.40 -6.02 10.54
C GLN A 248 -2.13 -6.97 9.37
N ALA A 249 -1.20 -7.90 9.49
CA ALA A 249 -0.75 -8.80 8.43
C ALA A 249 -0.30 -8.05 7.16
N HIS A 250 0.18 -6.80 7.31
CA HIS A 250 0.79 -6.05 6.22
C HIS A 250 2.28 -6.33 6.16
N SER A 251 2.84 -6.21 4.97
CA SER A 251 4.28 -6.30 4.75
C SER A 251 4.77 -5.07 4.01
N LEU A 252 5.86 -4.48 4.50
CA LEU A 252 6.64 -3.51 3.76
C LEU A 252 7.72 -4.27 3.01
N LEU A 253 7.68 -4.21 1.68
CA LEU A 253 8.69 -4.75 0.78
C LEU A 253 9.63 -3.61 0.38
N VAL A 254 10.92 -3.78 0.62
CA VAL A 254 11.96 -2.80 0.30
C VAL A 254 12.93 -3.44 -0.67
N TYR A 255 13.15 -2.83 -1.82
CA TYR A 255 13.99 -3.37 -2.88
C TYR A 255 15.31 -2.57 -2.94
N THR A 256 16.43 -3.27 -2.77
CA THR A 256 17.76 -2.65 -2.78
C THR A 256 18.71 -3.39 -3.73
N ALA A 257 19.59 -2.66 -4.38
CA ALA A 257 20.67 -3.23 -5.16
C ALA A 257 21.96 -3.28 -4.36
N VAL A 258 22.82 -4.26 -4.66
CA VAL A 258 24.17 -4.32 -4.08
C VAL A 258 24.96 -3.09 -4.54
N PRO A 259 25.56 -2.31 -3.62
CA PRO A 259 26.34 -1.13 -3.98
C PRO A 259 27.44 -1.45 -5.01
N GLY A 260 27.52 -0.64 -6.06
CA GLY A 260 28.50 -0.81 -7.15
C GLY A 260 28.11 -1.85 -8.21
N SER A 261 26.97 -2.54 -8.08
CA SER A 261 26.43 -3.42 -9.12
C SER A 261 25.81 -2.63 -10.28
N GLU A 262 25.64 -3.31 -11.42
CA GLU A 262 24.91 -2.76 -12.56
C GLU A 262 23.49 -2.35 -12.18
N SER A 263 22.79 -3.17 -11.38
CA SER A 263 21.45 -2.87 -10.88
C SER A 263 21.40 -1.63 -9.98
N TYR A 264 22.47 -1.38 -9.23
CA TYR A 264 22.58 -0.16 -8.42
C TYR A 264 22.64 1.10 -9.29
N GLU A 265 23.44 1.08 -10.38
CA GLU A 265 23.49 2.20 -11.32
C GLU A 265 22.17 2.38 -12.08
N LYS A 266 21.51 1.28 -12.47
CA LYS A 266 20.19 1.29 -13.08
C LYS A 266 19.11 1.92 -12.18
N LEU A 267 19.14 1.65 -10.86
CA LEU A 267 18.23 2.30 -9.90
C LEU A 267 18.45 3.82 -9.84
N LYS A 268 19.70 4.29 -9.93
CA LYS A 268 19.99 5.73 -9.99
C LYS A 268 19.39 6.37 -11.25
N VAL A 269 19.56 5.72 -12.40
CA VAL A 269 18.93 6.18 -13.66
C VAL A 269 17.42 6.23 -13.52
N LEU A 270 16.81 5.19 -12.94
CA LEU A 270 15.37 5.10 -12.73
C LEU A 270 14.85 6.22 -11.82
N SER A 271 15.61 6.64 -10.80
CA SER A 271 15.25 7.75 -9.91
C SER A 271 15.12 9.08 -10.66
N VAL A 272 15.97 9.32 -11.65
CA VAL A 272 15.92 10.53 -12.48
C VAL A 272 14.71 10.49 -13.43
N ILE A 273 14.49 9.38 -14.11
CA ILE A 273 13.39 9.20 -15.07
C ILE A 273 12.03 9.24 -14.35
N GLY A 274 11.92 8.57 -13.19
CA GLY A 274 10.70 8.53 -12.39
C GLY A 274 10.27 9.91 -11.89
N THR A 275 11.22 10.76 -11.52
CA THR A 275 10.94 12.13 -11.06
C THR A 275 10.38 13.00 -12.18
N GLN A 276 10.81 12.80 -13.43
CA GLN A 276 10.33 13.57 -14.60
C GLN A 276 8.90 13.21 -15.00
N ARG A 277 8.40 12.01 -14.70
CA ARG A 277 7.03 11.58 -15.05
C ARG A 277 5.98 11.97 -14.01
N LEU A 278 6.39 12.43 -12.83
CA LEU A 278 5.51 12.85 -11.76
C LEU A 278 5.21 14.37 -11.78
N HIS A 279 5.81 15.09 -12.71
CA HIS A 279 5.55 16.51 -13.03
C HIS A 279 4.89 16.64 -14.39
#